data_90345abfd0f8ef801bc81814b1d041bc
#
_entry.id   90345abfd0f8ef801bc81814b1d041bc
#
_cell.length_a   1.000
_cell.length_b   1.000
_cell.length_c   1.000
_cell.angle_alpha   90.00
_cell.angle_beta   90.00
_cell.angle_gamma   90.00
#
_symmetry.space_group_name_H-M   'P 1'
#
loop_
_entity.id
_entity.type
_entity.pdbx_description
1 polymer ?
#
loop_
_entity_poly.entity_id
_entity_poly.type
_entity_poly.pdbx_seq_one_letter_code
_entity_poly.pdbx_strand_id
1 'polypeptide(L)'
;AGAAGVVGEPSGKRLLRAATGALVVDLETEAAAAFATARRLPFAALRSVADTAEEVLPRAAAVGLTPDGRPAAGRVALALLRQPRELRALLVVARRSRAALASLGSAVERAGLTEDAR
;
A
#
# COMPACT_ATOMS: atom_id res chain seq x y z
N ALA A 1 -0.92 -7.50 -8.75
CA ALA A 1 -2.35 -7.81 -8.78
C ALA A 1 -3.11 -6.76 -7.98
N GLY A 2 -4.31 -6.41 -8.43
CA GLY A 2 -5.26 -5.65 -7.64
C GLY A 2 -5.92 -6.54 -6.58
N ALA A 3 -6.32 -5.93 -5.46
CA ALA A 3 -7.10 -6.61 -4.43
C ALA A 3 -8.26 -5.72 -4.00
N ALA A 4 -9.40 -6.34 -3.64
CA ALA A 4 -10.58 -5.61 -3.17
C ALA A 4 -10.43 -5.05 -1.73
N GLY A 5 -9.34 -5.37 -1.04
CA GLY A 5 -9.04 -4.93 0.31
C GLY A 5 -7.62 -5.26 0.74
N VAL A 6 -7.24 -4.77 1.91
CA VAL A 6 -5.89 -4.98 2.46
C VAL A 6 -5.65 -6.45 2.77
N VAL A 7 -4.61 -7.03 2.18
CA VAL A 7 -4.16 -8.40 2.41
C VAL A 7 -3.11 -8.38 3.52
N GLY A 8 -3.57 -8.41 4.78
CA GLY A 8 -2.71 -8.24 5.97
C GLY A 8 -1.98 -9.50 6.43
N GLU A 9 -2.48 -10.69 6.07
CA GLU A 9 -1.96 -11.97 6.56
C GLU A 9 -1.05 -12.66 5.53
N PRO A 10 0.07 -13.27 5.95
CA PRO A 10 0.98 -13.98 5.05
C PRO A 10 0.32 -15.11 4.26
N SER A 11 -0.66 -15.80 4.84
CA SER A 11 -1.44 -16.86 4.17
C SER A 11 -2.21 -16.31 2.97
N GLY A 12 -2.89 -15.17 3.15
CA GLY A 12 -3.61 -14.49 2.07
C GLY A 12 -2.68 -14.01 0.96
N LYS A 13 -1.53 -13.44 1.32
CA LYS A 13 -0.49 -13.00 0.36
C LYS A 13 0.03 -14.18 -0.47
N ARG A 14 0.33 -15.33 0.17
CA ARG A 14 0.76 -16.56 -0.54
C ARG A 14 -0.30 -17.12 -1.48
N LEU A 15 -1.56 -17.17 -1.03
CA LEU A 15 -2.66 -17.63 -1.86
C LEU A 15 -2.84 -16.76 -3.10
N LEU A 16 -2.79 -15.45 -2.92
CA LEU A 16 -2.91 -14.51 -4.04
C LEU A 16 -1.76 -14.66 -5.03
N ARG A 17 -0.52 -14.82 -4.54
CA ARG A 17 0.64 -15.11 -5.39
C ARG A 17 0.47 -16.43 -6.16
N ALA A 18 0.03 -17.49 -5.49
CA ALA A 18 -0.19 -18.77 -6.13
C ALA A 18 -1.25 -18.72 -7.22
N ALA A 19 -2.32 -17.96 -6.98
CA ALA A 19 -3.43 -17.81 -7.93
C ALA A 19 -3.11 -16.90 -9.12
N THR A 20 -2.28 -15.87 -8.94
CA THR A 20 -2.08 -14.80 -9.94
C THR A 20 -0.65 -14.68 -10.46
N GLY A 21 0.34 -15.30 -9.80
CA GLY A 21 1.76 -15.09 -10.07
C GLY A 21 2.28 -13.69 -9.67
N ALA A 22 1.46 -12.86 -9.05
CA ALA A 22 1.79 -11.47 -8.74
C ALA A 22 2.93 -11.36 -7.73
N LEU A 23 3.87 -10.46 -8.00
CA LEU A 23 4.99 -10.13 -7.10
C LEU A 23 4.60 -9.05 -6.10
N VAL A 24 3.63 -8.19 -6.44
CA VAL A 24 3.16 -7.06 -5.63
C VAL A 24 1.64 -7.01 -5.69
N VAL A 25 1.02 -6.57 -4.60
CA VAL A 25 -0.42 -6.34 -4.49
C VAL A 25 -0.66 -4.90 -4.06
N ASP A 26 -1.63 -4.27 -4.67
CA ASP A 26 -2.13 -2.95 -4.31
C ASP A 26 -3.64 -2.84 -4.56
N LEU A 27 -4.23 -1.74 -4.16
CA LEU A 27 -5.68 -1.54 -4.25
C LEU A 27 -6.10 -0.68 -5.45
N GLU A 28 -5.18 0.13 -6.02
CA GLU A 28 -5.53 1.21 -6.95
C GLU A 28 -5.07 0.98 -8.39
N THR A 29 -4.00 0.21 -8.61
CA THR A 29 -3.38 0.06 -9.95
C THR A 29 -4.33 -0.53 -10.97
N GLU A 30 -5.16 -1.50 -10.58
CA GLU A 30 -6.09 -2.15 -11.50
C GLU A 30 -7.14 -1.17 -12.01
N ALA A 31 -7.72 -0.36 -11.12
CA ALA A 31 -8.69 0.66 -11.49
C ALA A 31 -8.06 1.73 -12.39
N ALA A 32 -6.85 2.18 -12.07
CA ALA A 32 -6.12 3.15 -12.89
C ALA A 32 -5.77 2.60 -14.28
N ALA A 33 -5.33 1.34 -14.36
CA ALA A 33 -5.04 0.67 -15.62
C ALA A 33 -6.29 0.50 -16.48
N ALA A 34 -7.41 0.09 -15.88
CA ALA A 34 -8.69 -0.05 -16.58
C ALA A 34 -9.17 1.31 -17.13
N PHE A 35 -9.06 2.37 -16.34
CA PHE A 35 -9.39 3.73 -16.78
C PHE A 35 -8.53 4.17 -17.98
N ALA A 36 -7.21 3.96 -17.89
CA ALA A 36 -6.30 4.31 -18.99
C ALA A 36 -6.61 3.51 -20.26
N THR A 37 -6.85 2.20 -20.11
CA THR A 37 -7.22 1.31 -21.23
C THR A 37 -8.50 1.77 -21.92
N ALA A 38 -9.55 2.09 -21.16
CA ALA A 38 -10.82 2.56 -21.69
C ALA A 38 -10.68 3.87 -22.49
N ARG A 39 -9.65 4.67 -22.20
CA ARG A 39 -9.35 5.93 -22.89
C ARG A 39 -8.21 5.84 -23.90
N ARG A 40 -7.66 4.64 -24.12
CA ARG A 40 -6.50 4.41 -24.98
C ARG A 40 -5.29 5.27 -24.61
N LEU A 41 -5.12 5.51 -23.29
CA LEU A 41 -3.95 6.23 -22.76
C LEU A 41 -2.83 5.26 -22.44
N PRO A 42 -1.56 5.64 -22.64
CA PRO A 42 -0.44 4.87 -22.15
C PRO A 42 -0.48 4.83 -20.63
N PHE A 43 -0.12 3.67 -20.03
CA PHE A 43 -0.13 3.49 -18.60
C PHE A 43 1.14 2.80 -18.13
N ALA A 44 1.73 3.33 -17.08
CA ALA A 44 2.81 2.71 -16.34
C ALA A 44 2.60 2.93 -14.83
N ALA A 45 3.04 2.00 -14.02
CA ALA A 45 2.97 2.12 -12.56
C ALA A 45 4.36 1.88 -11.96
N LEU A 46 4.80 2.81 -11.11
CA LEU A 46 6.01 2.69 -10.29
C LEU A 46 5.58 2.47 -8.84
N ARG A 47 6.11 1.44 -8.21
CA ARG A 47 5.72 1.03 -6.86
C ARG A 47 6.92 0.83 -5.96
N SER A 48 6.76 1.15 -4.69
CA SER A 48 7.70 0.77 -3.64
C SER A 48 6.99 -0.11 -2.61
N VAL A 49 7.65 -1.19 -2.19
CA VAL A 49 7.08 -2.18 -1.26
C VAL A 49 7.31 -1.70 0.17
N ALA A 50 6.23 -1.56 0.94
CA ALA A 50 6.27 -1.14 2.34
C ALA A 50 6.25 -2.30 3.33
N ASP A 51 5.67 -3.46 2.93
CA ASP A 51 5.61 -4.69 3.72
C ASP A 51 5.85 -5.92 2.87
N THR A 52 6.48 -6.92 3.43
CA THR A 52 6.82 -8.17 2.74
C THR A 52 5.70 -9.21 2.84
N ALA A 53 5.83 -10.30 2.06
CA ALA A 53 4.86 -11.38 2.06
C ALA A 53 4.80 -12.13 3.40
N GLU A 54 5.87 -12.13 4.18
CA GLU A 54 6.01 -12.82 5.47
C GLU A 54 5.49 -12.00 6.66
N GLU A 55 5.23 -10.71 6.45
CA GLU A 55 4.83 -9.80 7.51
C GLU A 55 3.32 -9.76 7.71
N VAL A 56 2.92 -9.82 8.98
CA VAL A 56 1.54 -9.56 9.40
C VAL A 56 1.38 -8.07 9.60
N LEU A 57 0.39 -7.48 8.95
CA LEU A 57 0.03 -6.09 9.20
C LEU A 57 -0.78 -5.99 10.49
N PRO A 58 -0.41 -5.09 11.43
CA PRO A 58 -1.20 -4.87 12.64
C PRO A 58 -2.59 -4.34 12.27
N ARG A 59 -3.60 -4.74 13.04
CA ARG A 59 -5.00 -4.30 12.81
C ARG A 59 -5.13 -2.77 12.80
N ALA A 60 -4.37 -2.10 13.66
CA ALA A 60 -4.31 -0.64 13.71
C ALA A 60 -3.86 -0.02 12.36
N ALA A 61 -2.97 -0.67 11.61
CA ALA A 61 -2.58 -0.22 10.27
C ALA A 61 -3.71 -0.46 9.24
N ALA A 62 -4.40 -1.61 9.32
CA ALA A 62 -5.48 -1.95 8.40
C ALA A 62 -6.70 -0.99 8.50
N VAL A 63 -6.94 -0.42 9.68
CA VAL A 63 -8.03 0.55 9.91
C VAL A 63 -7.59 2.01 9.77
N GLY A 64 -6.33 2.22 9.41
CA GLY A 64 -5.70 3.55 9.34
C GLY A 64 -6.23 4.47 8.24
N LEU A 65 -7.00 3.94 7.28
CA LEU A 65 -7.65 4.70 6.23
C LEU A 65 -9.16 4.49 6.25
N THR A 66 -9.88 5.53 5.87
CA THR A 66 -11.32 5.45 5.57
C THR A 66 -11.51 4.89 4.15
N PRO A 67 -12.74 4.46 3.76
CA PRO A 67 -13.01 3.98 2.40
C PRO A 67 -12.69 5.00 1.29
N ASP A 68 -12.71 6.29 1.61
CA ASP A 68 -12.35 7.41 0.73
C ASP A 68 -10.85 7.79 0.82
N GLY A 69 -10.01 6.93 1.43
CA GLY A 69 -8.56 7.08 1.47
C GLY A 69 -8.02 8.12 2.47
N ARG A 70 -8.87 8.69 3.33
CA ARG A 70 -8.45 9.68 4.32
C ARG A 70 -7.87 9.03 5.57
N PRO A 71 -6.90 9.66 6.27
CA PRO A 71 -6.39 9.16 7.53
C PRO A 71 -7.50 9.03 8.60
N ALA A 72 -7.62 7.86 9.20
CA ALA A 72 -8.63 7.54 10.21
C ALA A 72 -8.00 7.50 11.63
N ALA A 73 -7.37 8.58 12.07
CA ALA A 73 -6.64 8.66 13.33
C ALA A 73 -7.46 8.18 14.55
N GLY A 74 -8.75 8.52 14.62
CA GLY A 74 -9.63 8.06 15.70
C GLY A 74 -9.81 6.52 15.72
N ARG A 75 -9.90 5.88 14.56
CA ARG A 75 -9.98 4.40 14.46
C ARG A 75 -8.67 3.75 14.90
N VAL A 76 -7.53 4.32 14.51
CA VAL A 76 -6.21 3.86 14.92
C VAL A 76 -6.05 4.02 16.44
N ALA A 77 -6.41 5.15 17.01
CA ALA A 77 -6.38 5.38 18.46
C ALA A 77 -7.24 4.37 19.21
N LEU A 78 -8.47 4.13 18.75
CA LEU A 78 -9.37 3.14 19.36
C LEU A 78 -8.82 1.71 19.26
N ALA A 79 -8.21 1.36 18.12
CA ALA A 79 -7.55 0.05 17.96
C ALA A 79 -6.38 -0.12 18.93
N LEU A 80 -5.55 0.90 19.10
CA LEU A 80 -4.42 0.91 20.04
C LEU A 80 -4.87 0.89 21.51
N LEU A 81 -5.97 1.56 21.87
CA LEU A 81 -6.54 1.46 23.22
C LEU A 81 -6.99 0.04 23.55
N ARG A 82 -7.51 -0.70 22.55
CA ARG A 82 -7.90 -2.10 22.71
C ARG A 82 -6.73 -3.07 22.72
N GLN A 83 -5.67 -2.76 21.96
CA GLN A 83 -4.48 -3.59 21.80
C GLN A 83 -3.20 -2.75 21.82
N PRO A 84 -2.77 -2.24 23.00
CA PRO A 84 -1.62 -1.33 23.08
C PRO A 84 -0.29 -1.98 22.64
N ARG A 85 -0.24 -3.32 22.63
CA ARG A 85 0.95 -4.06 22.14
C ARG A 85 1.18 -3.86 20.64
N GLU A 86 0.16 -3.50 19.86
CA GLU A 86 0.29 -3.22 18.42
C GLU A 86 1.03 -1.91 18.14
N LEU A 87 1.22 -1.02 19.13
CA LEU A 87 1.91 0.25 18.93
C LEU A 87 3.32 0.07 18.34
N ARG A 88 4.08 -0.90 18.86
CA ARG A 88 5.44 -1.18 18.34
C ARG A 88 5.39 -1.64 16.90
N ALA A 89 4.49 -2.56 16.55
CA ALA A 89 4.31 -3.05 15.19
C ALA A 89 3.87 -1.92 14.24
N LEU A 90 2.95 -1.05 14.68
CA LEU A 90 2.51 0.10 13.91
C LEU A 90 3.64 1.09 13.63
N LEU A 91 4.52 1.35 14.62
CA LEU A 91 5.70 2.20 14.44
C LEU A 91 6.69 1.60 13.43
N VAL A 92 6.87 0.29 13.41
CA VAL A 92 7.70 -0.40 12.41
C VAL A 92 7.10 -0.21 11.01
N VAL A 93 5.81 -0.45 10.85
CA VAL A 93 5.09 -0.22 9.57
C VAL A 93 5.23 1.24 9.12
N ALA A 94 5.02 2.20 10.02
CA ALA A 94 5.17 3.62 9.70
C ALA A 94 6.57 4.00 9.22
N ARG A 95 7.62 3.46 9.85
CA ARG A 95 9.02 3.68 9.43
C ARG A 95 9.29 3.10 8.05
N ARG A 96 8.82 1.89 7.78
CA ARG A 96 8.97 1.21 6.48
C ARG A 96 8.21 1.94 5.38
N SER A 97 7.00 2.37 5.64
CA SER A 97 6.22 3.17 4.69
C SER A 97 6.93 4.47 4.34
N ARG A 98 7.54 5.16 5.32
CA ARG A 98 8.35 6.36 5.07
C ARG A 98 9.58 6.04 4.20
N ALA A 99 10.29 4.95 4.48
CA ALA A 99 11.44 4.53 3.69
C ALA A 99 11.04 4.16 2.25
N ALA A 100 9.91 3.44 2.10
CA ALA A 100 9.35 3.09 0.81
C ALA A 100 8.96 4.34 -0.01
N LEU A 101 8.30 5.32 0.63
CA LEU A 101 7.96 6.61 -0.01
C LEU A 101 9.20 7.40 -0.42
N ALA A 102 10.22 7.47 0.43
CA ALA A 102 11.49 8.14 0.09
C ALA A 102 12.18 7.46 -1.09
N SER A 103 12.21 6.12 -1.11
CA SER A 103 12.75 5.34 -2.23
C SER A 103 11.97 5.59 -3.53
N LEU A 104 10.63 5.65 -3.43
CA LEU A 104 9.76 5.95 -4.57
C LEU A 104 10.02 7.36 -5.11
N GLY A 105 10.12 8.38 -4.23
CA GLY A 105 10.44 9.76 -4.61
C GLY A 105 11.76 9.82 -5.38
N SER A 106 12.81 9.21 -4.83
CA SER A 106 14.12 9.16 -5.52
C SER A 106 14.07 8.41 -6.85
N ALA A 107 13.23 7.40 -7.00
CA ALA A 107 13.06 6.68 -8.26
C ALA A 107 12.33 7.53 -9.31
N VAL A 108 11.31 8.29 -8.89
CA VAL A 108 10.56 9.23 -9.74
C VAL A 108 11.50 10.33 -10.27
N GLU A 109 12.32 10.92 -9.38
CA GLU A 109 13.30 11.93 -9.75
C GLU A 109 14.33 11.39 -10.78
N ARG A 110 14.89 10.21 -10.53
CA ARG A 110 15.85 9.58 -11.47
C ARG A 110 15.22 9.21 -12.81
N ALA A 111 13.94 8.90 -12.83
CA ALA A 111 13.19 8.60 -14.06
C ALA A 111 12.77 9.87 -14.83
N GLY A 112 13.02 11.07 -14.30
CA GLY A 112 12.57 12.32 -14.91
C GLY A 112 11.05 12.49 -14.95
N LEU A 113 10.33 11.80 -14.04
CA LEU A 113 8.87 11.82 -13.99
C LEU A 113 8.33 12.91 -13.05
N THR A 114 9.18 13.82 -12.58
CA THR A 114 8.73 15.02 -11.88
C THR A 114 8.14 15.97 -12.91
N GLU A 115 6.85 16.23 -12.85
CA GLU A 115 6.26 17.35 -13.56
C GLU A 115 6.95 18.63 -13.09
N ASP A 116 7.60 19.34 -14.03
CA ASP A 116 7.83 20.76 -13.86
C ASP A 116 6.45 21.42 -13.74
N ALA A 117 6.02 21.68 -12.50
CA ALA A 117 4.85 22.49 -12.22
C ALA A 117 5.15 23.92 -12.72
N ARG A 118 4.83 24.16 -13.98
CA ARG A 118 4.74 25.51 -14.56
C ARG A 118 3.29 25.94 -14.62
#